data_07c577d9def0c78b2e556ed802104318
#
_entry.id   07c577d9def0c78b2e556ed802104318
#
_cell.length_a   1.000
_cell.length_b   1.000
_cell.length_c   1.000
_cell.angle_alpha   90.00
_cell.angle_beta   90.00
_cell.angle_gamma   90.00
#
_symmetry.space_group_name_H-M   'P 1'
#
loop_
_entity.id
_entity.type
_entity.pdbx_description
1 polymer ?
#
loop_
_entity_poly.entity_id
_entity_poly.type
_entity_poly.pdbx_seq_one_letter_code
_entity_poly.pdbx_strand_id
1 'polypeptide(L)'
;FTDAAKTLVYRTGQVAPTVAWRAGGYRLPTEAEWEKAARGGPAGLRFPHGDTITHADANFYSDAAYANYDFSDPRGYHPDYDEGALPYTSPVGAFAPNGYGLHDMAGNILEWCWDWWSGDYYSTSPYLDPRGPETASSRALRGGAWRLDAGYLRVVDRNNNRNPSYNGGTSNRYFGFRVARSAAGE
;
A
#
# COMPACT_ATOMS: atom_id res chain seq x y z
N PHE A 1 21.06 3.75 -2.19
CA PHE A 1 22.49 3.63 -2.38
C PHE A 1 22.92 2.20 -2.06
N THR A 2 23.96 1.71 -2.72
CA THR A 2 24.45 0.32 -2.58
C THR A 2 25.69 0.22 -1.70
N ASP A 3 26.22 1.35 -1.24
CA ASP A 3 27.42 1.45 -0.40
C ASP A 3 27.20 2.36 0.82
N ALA A 4 27.97 2.14 1.88
CA ALA A 4 27.89 2.93 3.10
C ALA A 4 28.27 4.41 2.89
N ALA A 5 29.12 4.69 1.90
CA ALA A 5 29.52 6.05 1.53
C ALA A 5 28.44 6.81 0.74
N LYS A 6 27.34 6.13 0.34
CA LYS A 6 26.22 6.68 -0.46
C LYS A 6 26.67 7.25 -1.82
N THR A 7 27.73 6.69 -2.40
CA THR A 7 28.28 7.14 -3.67
C THR A 7 27.65 6.43 -4.86
N LEU A 8 27.17 5.19 -4.68
CA LEU A 8 26.57 4.39 -5.72
C LEU A 8 25.06 4.35 -5.56
N VAL A 9 24.34 4.92 -6.52
CA VAL A 9 22.89 4.83 -6.58
C VAL A 9 22.48 3.47 -7.11
N TYR A 10 21.64 2.74 -6.34
CA TYR A 10 21.04 1.51 -6.83
C TYR A 10 20.07 1.83 -7.98
N ARG A 11 20.30 1.26 -9.15
CA ARG A 11 19.51 1.55 -10.36
C ARG A 11 18.83 0.33 -10.97
N THR A 12 19.43 -0.84 -10.83
CA THR A 12 18.96 -2.07 -11.48
C THR A 12 19.30 -3.29 -10.64
N GLY A 13 18.52 -4.36 -10.80
CA GLY A 13 18.76 -5.65 -10.17
C GLY A 13 17.71 -6.00 -9.12
N GLN A 14 17.76 -7.26 -8.66
CA GLN A 14 16.79 -7.84 -7.73
C GLN A 14 17.34 -8.00 -6.30
N VAL A 15 18.58 -7.61 -6.09
CA VAL A 15 19.18 -7.67 -4.76
C VAL A 15 18.69 -6.45 -3.97
N ALA A 16 17.98 -6.70 -2.88
CA ALA A 16 17.59 -5.62 -1.98
C ALA A 16 18.85 -4.96 -1.40
N PRO A 17 19.02 -3.63 -1.55
CA PRO A 17 20.14 -2.94 -0.95
C PRO A 17 20.03 -2.99 0.57
N THR A 18 21.17 -2.95 1.27
CA THR A 18 21.18 -2.80 2.72
C THR A 18 20.56 -1.46 3.11
N VAL A 19 19.54 -1.50 3.97
CA VAL A 19 18.88 -0.28 4.45
C VAL A 19 19.54 0.21 5.71
N ALA A 20 19.92 1.46 5.73
CA ALA A 20 20.35 2.15 6.94
C ALA A 20 19.11 2.66 7.69
N TRP A 21 18.46 1.78 8.45
CA TRP A 21 17.18 2.03 9.12
C TRP A 21 17.16 3.26 10.06
N ARG A 22 18.32 3.61 10.61
CA ARG A 22 18.48 4.77 11.50
C ARG A 22 18.92 6.04 10.77
N ALA A 23 19.12 5.97 9.45
CA ALA A 23 19.43 7.16 8.68
C ALA A 23 18.19 8.02 8.45
N GLY A 24 18.33 9.33 8.53
CA GLY A 24 17.24 10.29 8.32
C GLY A 24 16.79 10.45 6.86
N GLY A 25 17.00 9.44 6.01
CA GLY A 25 16.61 9.43 4.60
C GLY A 25 15.21 8.85 4.37
N TYR A 26 14.74 8.95 3.13
CA TYR A 26 13.50 8.35 2.69
C TYR A 26 13.71 6.90 2.26
N ARG A 27 12.70 6.06 2.52
CA ARG A 27 12.63 4.65 2.14
C ARG A 27 11.18 4.24 1.90
N LEU A 28 10.96 3.04 1.39
CA LEU A 28 9.63 2.44 1.46
C LEU A 28 9.27 2.16 2.94
N PRO A 29 8.00 2.27 3.32
CA PRO A 29 7.54 1.81 4.64
C PRO A 29 7.72 0.29 4.73
N THR A 30 7.94 -0.24 5.93
CA THR A 30 7.66 -1.66 6.18
C THR A 30 6.15 -1.90 6.09
N GLU A 31 5.76 -3.15 5.89
CA GLU A 31 4.33 -3.50 5.84
C GLU A 31 3.61 -3.14 7.13
N ALA A 32 4.26 -3.34 8.29
CA ALA A 32 3.69 -2.97 9.58
C ALA A 32 3.59 -1.45 9.78
N GLU A 33 4.57 -0.68 9.32
CA GLU A 33 4.50 0.79 9.33
C GLU A 33 3.36 1.27 8.43
N TRP A 34 3.20 0.67 7.25
CA TRP A 34 2.12 1.00 6.33
C TRP A 34 0.77 0.74 6.98
N GLU A 35 0.56 -0.45 7.58
CA GLU A 35 -0.71 -0.79 8.24
C GLU A 35 -1.01 0.13 9.42
N LYS A 36 -0.02 0.42 10.27
CA LYS A 36 -0.18 1.37 11.37
C LYS A 36 -0.59 2.75 10.85
N ALA A 37 0.04 3.21 9.76
CA ALA A 37 -0.28 4.47 9.12
C ALA A 37 -1.72 4.48 8.56
N ALA A 38 -2.14 3.38 7.90
CA ALA A 38 -3.48 3.23 7.34
C ALA A 38 -4.57 3.23 8.40
N ARG A 39 -4.31 2.67 9.59
CA ARG A 39 -5.27 2.66 10.71
C ARG A 39 -5.61 4.05 11.24
N GLY A 40 -4.76 5.05 11.06
CA GLY A 40 -5.03 6.44 11.43
C GLY A 40 -5.27 6.70 12.92
N GLY A 41 -4.87 5.77 13.82
CA GLY A 41 -5.04 5.84 15.27
C GLY A 41 -6.05 4.85 15.84
N PRO A 42 -7.34 4.84 15.42
CA PRO A 42 -8.31 3.90 15.96
C PRO A 42 -7.96 2.44 15.67
N ALA A 43 -8.18 1.56 16.66
CA ALA A 43 -8.00 0.12 16.50
C ALA A 43 -9.29 -0.52 15.96
N GLY A 44 -9.14 -1.59 15.18
CA GLY A 44 -10.23 -2.48 14.80
C GLY A 44 -11.07 -2.06 13.60
N LEU A 45 -10.86 -0.86 13.05
CA LEU A 45 -11.59 -0.41 11.87
C LEU A 45 -11.22 -1.22 10.62
N ARG A 46 -12.22 -1.45 9.77
CA ARG A 46 -12.05 -2.17 8.50
C ARG A 46 -11.30 -1.34 7.46
N PHE A 47 -11.61 -0.06 7.37
CA PHE A 47 -11.01 0.91 6.45
C PHE A 47 -10.40 2.08 7.24
N PRO A 48 -9.58 2.95 6.62
CA PRO A 48 -8.96 4.10 7.30
C PRO A 48 -9.94 5.05 7.98
N HIS A 49 -11.20 5.08 7.55
CA HIS A 49 -12.22 6.02 8.00
C HIS A 49 -13.38 5.36 8.76
N GLY A 50 -13.48 4.02 8.80
CA GLY A 50 -14.61 3.34 9.44
C GLY A 50 -14.74 1.87 9.02
N ASP A 51 -15.92 1.30 9.29
CA ASP A 51 -16.23 -0.09 8.96
C ASP A 51 -16.97 -0.26 7.62
N THR A 52 -17.34 0.85 7.01
CA THR A 52 -17.99 0.93 5.70
C THR A 52 -17.20 1.79 4.75
N ILE A 53 -17.44 1.66 3.46
CA ILE A 53 -16.75 2.42 2.42
C ILE A 53 -17.71 2.76 1.28
N THR A 54 -17.49 3.91 0.66
CA THR A 54 -18.17 4.39 -0.54
C THR A 54 -17.18 5.03 -1.50
N HIS A 55 -17.63 5.39 -2.70
CA HIS A 55 -16.83 6.20 -3.63
C HIS A 55 -16.49 7.61 -3.08
N ALA A 56 -17.18 8.10 -2.05
CA ALA A 56 -16.78 9.34 -1.37
C ALA A 56 -15.51 9.19 -0.50
N ASP A 57 -15.14 7.95 -0.15
CA ASP A 57 -14.03 7.65 0.75
C ASP A 57 -12.76 7.22 0.02
N ALA A 58 -12.90 6.63 -1.18
CA ALA A 58 -11.77 6.06 -1.93
C ALA A 58 -12.10 5.82 -3.41
N ASN A 59 -11.05 5.75 -4.24
CA ASN A 59 -11.16 5.33 -5.62
C ASN A 59 -10.94 3.81 -5.75
N PHE A 60 -12.01 3.07 -6.07
CA PHE A 60 -12.01 1.62 -6.20
C PHE A 60 -13.16 1.12 -7.09
N TYR A 61 -13.18 -0.17 -7.40
CA TYR A 61 -14.28 -0.81 -8.10
C TYR A 61 -15.33 -1.33 -7.09
N SER A 62 -16.50 -0.74 -7.10
CA SER A 62 -17.60 -1.16 -6.21
C SER A 62 -18.30 -2.39 -6.75
N ASP A 63 -18.34 -3.47 -5.95
CA ASP A 63 -18.97 -4.74 -6.30
C ASP A 63 -20.09 -5.09 -5.31
N ALA A 64 -21.24 -5.49 -5.83
CA ALA A 64 -22.40 -5.91 -5.03
C ALA A 64 -22.10 -7.12 -4.11
N ALA A 65 -21.09 -7.92 -4.40
CA ALA A 65 -20.64 -9.01 -3.54
C ALA A 65 -20.17 -8.54 -2.15
N TYR A 66 -19.83 -7.26 -2.02
CA TYR A 66 -19.37 -6.63 -0.76
C TYR A 66 -20.39 -5.66 -0.16
N ALA A 67 -21.66 -5.75 -0.55
CA ALA A 67 -22.74 -4.84 -0.12
C ALA A 67 -22.98 -4.76 1.40
N ASN A 68 -22.39 -5.66 2.19
CA ASN A 68 -22.44 -5.61 3.64
C ASN A 68 -21.54 -4.52 4.27
N TYR A 69 -20.64 -3.92 3.50
CA TYR A 69 -19.77 -2.81 3.93
C TYR A 69 -19.41 -1.82 2.82
N ASP A 70 -19.63 -2.16 1.55
CA ASP A 70 -19.53 -1.24 0.40
C ASP A 70 -20.91 -0.69 0.07
N PHE A 71 -21.13 0.59 0.32
CA PHE A 71 -22.40 1.28 0.08
C PHE A 71 -22.33 2.30 -1.07
N SER A 72 -21.39 2.10 -2.00
CA SER A 72 -21.29 2.96 -3.17
C SER A 72 -22.55 2.88 -4.05
N ASP A 73 -22.98 4.02 -4.55
CA ASP A 73 -24.02 4.17 -5.56
C ASP A 73 -23.61 5.32 -6.51
N PRO A 74 -23.42 5.07 -7.78
CA PRO A 74 -23.55 3.80 -8.51
C PRO A 74 -22.46 2.77 -8.17
N ARG A 75 -22.71 1.52 -8.52
CA ARG A 75 -21.71 0.44 -8.49
C ARG A 75 -20.78 0.54 -9.70
N GLY A 76 -19.64 -0.16 -9.66
CA GLY A 76 -18.63 -0.15 -10.71
C GLY A 76 -17.42 0.71 -10.38
N TYR A 77 -16.80 1.27 -11.40
CA TYR A 77 -15.68 2.22 -11.22
C TYR A 77 -16.17 3.53 -10.61
N HIS A 78 -15.23 4.24 -9.97
CA HIS A 78 -15.54 5.55 -9.40
C HIS A 78 -16.02 6.51 -10.49
N PRO A 79 -17.24 7.09 -10.36
CA PRO A 79 -17.88 7.83 -11.45
C PRO A 79 -17.07 9.06 -11.93
N ASP A 80 -16.33 9.71 -11.02
CA ASP A 80 -15.56 10.92 -11.36
C ASP A 80 -14.23 10.61 -12.07
N TYR A 81 -13.80 9.34 -12.09
CA TYR A 81 -12.49 8.94 -12.65
C TYR A 81 -12.61 7.93 -13.79
N ASP A 82 -13.82 7.44 -14.09
CA ASP A 82 -14.09 6.56 -15.25
C ASP A 82 -14.28 7.43 -16.52
N GLU A 83 -13.19 7.99 -17.00
CA GLU A 83 -13.19 8.89 -18.18
C GLU A 83 -13.03 8.13 -19.51
N GLY A 84 -13.27 6.81 -19.53
CA GLY A 84 -13.23 5.98 -20.74
C GLY A 84 -11.83 5.56 -21.20
N ALA A 85 -10.75 6.04 -20.57
CA ALA A 85 -9.36 5.66 -20.86
C ALA A 85 -8.59 5.29 -19.61
N LEU A 86 -8.02 4.08 -19.58
CA LEU A 86 -7.20 3.60 -18.47
C LEU A 86 -5.88 4.37 -18.34
N PRO A 87 -5.36 4.59 -17.12
CA PRO A 87 -5.87 4.15 -15.82
C PRO A 87 -6.92 5.10 -15.24
N TYR A 88 -7.83 4.58 -14.42
CA TYR A 88 -8.86 5.35 -13.71
C TYR A 88 -8.36 5.80 -12.33
N THR A 89 -7.17 6.37 -12.27
CA THR A 89 -6.57 6.87 -11.03
C THR A 89 -7.12 8.25 -10.65
N SER A 90 -7.28 8.50 -9.37
CA SER A 90 -7.58 9.83 -8.84
C SER A 90 -6.31 10.65 -8.60
N PRO A 91 -6.39 11.99 -8.59
CA PRO A 91 -5.31 12.83 -8.08
C PRO A 91 -4.94 12.46 -6.64
N VAL A 92 -3.66 12.59 -6.30
CA VAL A 92 -3.20 12.36 -4.92
C VAL A 92 -3.87 13.35 -3.98
N GLY A 93 -4.41 12.85 -2.85
CA GLY A 93 -5.10 13.67 -1.87
C GLY A 93 -6.54 14.02 -2.24
N ALA A 94 -7.15 13.31 -3.20
CA ALA A 94 -8.53 13.56 -3.62
C ALA A 94 -9.55 13.26 -2.52
N PHE A 95 -9.25 12.34 -1.61
CA PHE A 95 -10.14 11.91 -0.54
C PHE A 95 -9.70 12.47 0.82
N ALA A 96 -10.61 12.47 1.79
CA ALA A 96 -10.32 12.94 3.13
C ALA A 96 -9.16 12.17 3.78
N PRO A 97 -8.31 12.82 4.58
CA PRO A 97 -7.23 12.15 5.29
C PRO A 97 -7.77 11.31 6.45
N ASN A 98 -7.02 10.26 6.82
CA ASN A 98 -7.31 9.50 8.04
C ASN A 98 -6.89 10.28 9.31
N GLY A 99 -7.06 9.69 10.49
CA GLY A 99 -6.76 10.33 11.76
C GLY A 99 -5.29 10.74 11.99
N TYR A 100 -4.36 10.27 11.14
CA TYR A 100 -2.96 10.72 11.12
C TYR A 100 -2.67 11.76 10.03
N GLY A 101 -3.70 12.26 9.34
CA GLY A 101 -3.54 13.21 8.25
C GLY A 101 -3.02 12.60 6.94
N LEU A 102 -3.12 11.29 6.76
CA LEU A 102 -2.64 10.60 5.58
C LEU A 102 -3.80 10.34 4.61
N HIS A 103 -3.60 10.77 3.37
CA HIS A 103 -4.55 10.58 2.27
C HIS A 103 -4.32 9.26 1.54
N ASP A 104 -5.37 8.78 0.86
CA ASP A 104 -5.33 7.66 -0.09
C ASP A 104 -4.77 6.36 0.50
N MET A 105 -5.04 6.10 1.79
CA MET A 105 -4.64 4.87 2.46
C MET A 105 -5.55 3.67 2.11
N ALA A 106 -6.55 3.90 1.25
CA ALA A 106 -7.43 2.89 0.66
C ALA A 106 -7.71 3.26 -0.80
N GLY A 107 -7.56 2.31 -1.72
CA GLY A 107 -7.85 2.50 -3.15
C GLY A 107 -6.76 3.25 -3.93
N ASN A 108 -7.13 3.78 -5.07
CA ASN A 108 -6.31 4.43 -6.07
C ASN A 108 -5.26 3.49 -6.68
N ILE A 109 -4.15 3.22 -5.97
CA ILE A 109 -3.08 2.31 -6.41
C ILE A 109 -2.60 1.42 -5.26
N LEU A 110 -2.25 0.16 -5.57
CA LEU A 110 -1.53 -0.71 -4.64
C LEU A 110 -0.14 -0.15 -4.37
N GLU A 111 0.28 -0.16 -3.13
CA GLU A 111 1.54 0.43 -2.70
C GLU A 111 2.56 -0.60 -2.26
N TRP A 112 3.77 -0.52 -2.84
CA TRP A 112 4.90 -1.35 -2.46
C TRP A 112 5.36 -1.05 -1.04
N CYS A 113 5.52 -2.14 -0.25
CA CYS A 113 6.23 -2.12 1.02
C CYS A 113 7.65 -2.65 0.88
N TRP A 114 8.50 -2.33 1.86
CA TRP A 114 9.87 -2.84 1.91
C TRP A 114 9.92 -4.35 2.06
N ASP A 115 8.96 -4.92 2.77
CA ASP A 115 8.96 -6.31 3.21
C ASP A 115 8.88 -7.29 2.03
N TRP A 116 9.65 -8.37 2.10
CA TRP A 116 9.30 -9.58 1.40
C TRP A 116 7.98 -10.12 1.96
N TRP A 117 7.15 -10.71 1.13
CA TRP A 117 5.85 -11.20 1.55
C TRP A 117 5.90 -12.65 2.02
N SER A 118 5.28 -12.93 3.19
CA SER A 118 4.95 -14.27 3.67
C SER A 118 3.60 -14.23 4.37
N GLY A 119 2.74 -15.22 4.09
CA GLY A 119 1.39 -15.28 4.64
C GLY A 119 1.37 -15.50 6.16
N ASP A 120 2.38 -16.15 6.68
CA ASP A 120 2.52 -16.56 8.09
C ASP A 120 3.54 -15.72 8.88
N TYR A 121 4.18 -14.74 8.24
CA TYR A 121 5.25 -13.96 8.87
C TYR A 121 4.88 -13.42 10.25
N TYR A 122 3.68 -12.87 10.42
CA TYR A 122 3.27 -12.24 11.67
C TYR A 122 3.01 -13.23 12.80
N SER A 123 2.96 -14.54 12.54
CA SER A 123 2.90 -15.57 13.59
C SER A 123 4.21 -15.72 14.36
N THR A 124 5.34 -15.31 13.76
CA THR A 124 6.69 -15.45 14.30
C THR A 124 7.50 -14.15 14.27
N SER A 125 6.92 -13.05 13.82
CA SER A 125 7.61 -11.77 13.69
C SER A 125 8.05 -11.22 15.05
N PRO A 126 9.14 -10.42 15.07
CA PRO A 126 9.47 -9.66 16.27
C PRO A 126 8.35 -8.65 16.58
N TYR A 127 8.14 -8.38 17.86
CA TYR A 127 7.16 -7.39 18.32
C TYR A 127 7.54 -5.96 17.92
N LEU A 128 8.84 -5.66 17.93
CA LEU A 128 9.37 -4.34 17.59
C LEU A 128 9.93 -4.36 16.17
N ASP A 129 9.56 -3.35 15.39
CA ASP A 129 10.10 -3.05 14.06
C ASP A 129 10.14 -4.27 13.10
N PRO A 130 9.03 -5.01 12.90
CA PRO A 130 9.01 -6.12 11.97
C PRO A 130 9.30 -5.62 10.55
N ARG A 131 10.14 -6.35 9.80
CA ARG A 131 10.67 -5.96 8.48
C ARG A 131 10.43 -6.99 7.39
N GLY A 132 9.53 -7.94 7.65
CA GLY A 132 9.27 -9.08 6.77
C GLY A 132 10.35 -10.17 6.87
N PRO A 133 10.16 -11.29 6.19
CA PRO A 133 11.16 -12.34 6.12
C PRO A 133 12.40 -11.86 5.37
N GLU A 134 13.55 -12.53 5.57
CA GLU A 134 14.80 -12.15 4.90
C GLU A 134 14.72 -12.32 3.39
N THR A 135 13.99 -13.34 2.93
CA THR A 135 13.82 -13.66 1.52
C THR A 135 12.43 -14.19 1.22
N ALA A 136 11.91 -13.88 0.04
CA ALA A 136 10.74 -14.50 -0.56
C ALA A 136 10.72 -14.23 -2.08
N SER A 137 9.69 -14.70 -2.78
CA SER A 137 9.54 -14.53 -4.23
C SER A 137 8.78 -13.25 -4.61
N SER A 138 8.15 -12.56 -3.66
CA SER A 138 7.37 -11.35 -3.91
C SER A 138 7.48 -10.35 -2.76
N ARG A 139 7.19 -9.08 -3.04
CA ARG A 139 7.10 -8.02 -2.06
C ARG A 139 5.67 -7.83 -1.60
N ALA A 140 5.49 -7.34 -0.38
CA ALA A 140 4.19 -6.95 0.14
C ALA A 140 3.64 -5.72 -0.60
N LEU A 141 2.35 -5.76 -0.89
CA LEU A 141 1.56 -4.69 -1.48
C LEU A 141 0.36 -4.41 -0.60
N ARG A 142 -0.02 -3.15 -0.46
CA ARG A 142 -1.08 -2.73 0.45
C ARG A 142 -2.00 -1.69 -0.19
N GLY A 143 -3.20 -1.52 0.37
CA GLY A 143 -4.10 -0.41 0.11
C GLY A 143 -5.20 -0.65 -0.91
N GLY A 144 -5.10 -1.67 -1.74
CA GLY A 144 -6.02 -1.84 -2.86
C GLY A 144 -5.77 -0.85 -4.00
N ALA A 145 -6.63 -0.84 -5.01
CA ALA A 145 -6.46 0.01 -6.20
C ALA A 145 -7.80 0.31 -6.87
N TRP A 146 -7.82 1.32 -7.75
CA TRP A 146 -9.01 1.76 -8.51
C TRP A 146 -9.79 0.64 -9.23
N ARG A 147 -9.15 -0.48 -9.54
CA ARG A 147 -9.75 -1.62 -10.23
C ARG A 147 -10.09 -2.82 -9.33
N LEU A 148 -9.78 -2.74 -8.06
CA LEU A 148 -10.00 -3.80 -7.08
C LEU A 148 -11.24 -3.47 -6.25
N ASP A 149 -11.94 -4.51 -5.81
CA ASP A 149 -13.13 -4.37 -4.97
C ASP A 149 -12.79 -4.00 -3.51
N ALA A 150 -13.81 -3.63 -2.76
CA ALA A 150 -13.67 -3.17 -1.38
C ALA A 150 -13.00 -4.19 -0.43
N GLY A 151 -13.00 -5.48 -0.77
CA GLY A 151 -12.30 -6.50 0.00
C GLY A 151 -10.80 -6.28 0.07
N TYR A 152 -10.19 -5.77 -1.01
CA TYR A 152 -8.76 -5.47 -1.10
C TYR A 152 -8.35 -4.14 -0.46
N LEU A 153 -9.32 -3.27 -0.12
CA LEU A 153 -9.07 -1.96 0.47
C LEU A 153 -9.02 -1.98 2.00
N ARG A 154 -9.37 -3.11 2.62
CA ARG A 154 -9.34 -3.22 4.09
C ARG A 154 -7.91 -3.00 4.60
N VAL A 155 -7.80 -2.29 5.73
CA VAL A 155 -6.47 -2.01 6.34
C VAL A 155 -5.68 -3.27 6.69
N VAL A 156 -6.36 -4.40 6.89
CA VAL A 156 -5.74 -5.70 7.19
C VAL A 156 -5.39 -6.51 5.94
N ASP A 157 -5.89 -6.10 4.76
CA ASP A 157 -5.65 -6.88 3.55
C ASP A 157 -4.18 -6.84 3.16
N ARG A 158 -3.64 -8.04 2.94
CA ARG A 158 -2.24 -8.25 2.60
C ARG A 158 -2.14 -8.83 1.21
N ASN A 159 -1.63 -8.06 0.28
CA ASN A 159 -1.48 -8.50 -1.09
C ASN A 159 -0.01 -8.82 -1.42
N ASN A 160 0.21 -9.91 -2.14
CA ASN A 160 1.55 -10.34 -2.56
C ASN A 160 1.67 -10.41 -4.08
N ASN A 161 0.71 -9.87 -4.77
CA ASN A 161 0.40 -10.28 -6.13
C ASN A 161 1.45 -9.88 -7.16
N ARG A 162 2.76 -9.74 -6.81
CA ARG A 162 3.75 -9.70 -7.91
C ARG A 162 5.18 -9.85 -7.42
N ASN A 163 5.80 -10.85 -7.97
CA ASN A 163 7.23 -10.93 -8.11
C ASN A 163 7.73 -9.62 -8.76
N PRO A 164 8.72 -8.93 -8.18
CA PRO A 164 9.38 -7.78 -8.82
C PRO A 164 9.92 -8.09 -10.22
N SER A 165 10.14 -9.38 -10.52
CA SER A 165 10.52 -9.89 -11.83
C SER A 165 9.35 -10.15 -12.77
N TYR A 166 8.13 -9.85 -12.41
CA TYR A 166 7.00 -10.02 -13.33
C TYR A 166 7.12 -9.00 -14.47
N ASN A 167 8.03 -9.32 -15.35
CA ASN A 167 8.26 -8.65 -16.63
C ASN A 167 7.19 -9.05 -17.65
N GLY A 168 5.95 -9.05 -17.26
CA GLY A 168 4.88 -9.15 -18.23
C GLY A 168 4.79 -7.95 -19.16
N GLY A 169 5.83 -7.10 -19.22
CA GLY A 169 5.90 -5.94 -20.13
C GLY A 169 4.77 -4.91 -19.96
N THR A 170 3.80 -5.22 -19.14
CA THR A 170 2.71 -4.32 -18.82
C THR A 170 3.10 -3.55 -17.55
N SER A 171 3.41 -2.28 -17.72
CA SER A 171 3.35 -1.33 -16.60
C SER A 171 2.00 -1.56 -15.91
N ASN A 172 2.04 -2.08 -14.69
CA ASN A 172 0.81 -2.25 -13.95
C ASN A 172 0.32 -0.85 -13.55
N ARG A 173 -0.68 -0.37 -14.27
CA ARG A 173 -1.29 0.96 -14.14
C ARG A 173 -1.97 1.20 -12.78
N TYR A 174 -1.78 0.29 -11.81
CA TYR A 174 -2.36 0.35 -10.49
C TYR A 174 -1.38 0.00 -9.37
N PHE A 175 -0.06 0.08 -9.64
CA PHE A 175 1.00 -0.06 -8.64
C PHE A 175 1.77 1.24 -8.48
N GLY A 176 2.07 1.59 -7.24
CA GLY A 176 2.87 2.73 -6.90
C GLY A 176 3.52 2.56 -5.54
N PHE A 177 3.83 3.64 -4.86
CA PHE A 177 4.47 3.61 -3.55
C PHE A 177 4.25 4.93 -2.82
N ARG A 178 4.41 4.87 -1.51
CA ARG A 178 4.66 6.04 -0.67
C ARG A 178 5.98 5.92 0.04
N VAL A 179 6.53 7.02 0.53
CA VAL A 179 7.79 7.03 1.26
C VAL A 179 7.55 7.23 2.74
N ALA A 180 8.39 6.58 3.56
CA ALA A 180 8.52 6.82 4.97
C ALA A 180 9.89 7.45 5.25
N ARG A 181 9.95 8.27 6.29
CA ARG A 181 11.20 8.84 6.81
C ARG A 181 11.36 8.43 8.27
N SER A 182 12.50 7.84 8.60
CA SER A 182 12.82 7.59 10.00
C SER A 182 13.05 8.93 10.71
N ALA A 183 12.57 9.07 11.94
CA ALA A 183 12.95 10.20 12.78
C ALA A 183 14.49 10.22 12.91
N ALA A 184 15.09 11.39 12.80
CA ALA A 184 16.52 11.52 13.00
C ALA A 184 16.83 11.24 14.48
N GLY A 185 17.54 10.14 14.73
CA GLY A 185 18.20 9.77 15.97
C GLY A 185 17.43 9.98 17.28
N GLU A 186 16.84 8.96 17.80
CA GLU A 186 16.87 8.64 19.22
C GLU A 186 17.86 7.49 19.45
#